data_d1937bea3dc00e5bdcafb6e646f18ce4
#
_entry.id   d1937bea3dc00e5bdcafb6e646f18ce4
#
_cell.length_a   1.000
_cell.length_b   1.000
_cell.length_c   1.000
_cell.angle_alpha   90.00
_cell.angle_beta   90.00
_cell.angle_gamma   90.00
#
_symmetry.space_group_name_H-M   'P 1'
#
loop_
_entity.id
_entity.type
_entity.pdbx_description
1 polymer ?
#
loop_
_entity_poly.entity_id
_entity_poly.type
_entity_poly.pdbx_seq_one_letter_code
_entity_poly.pdbx_strand_id
1 'polypeptide(L)'
;MPPTPFALQCGAPWYLPAKSDQKFMACLHCGDTGWKPVEVEGVQQVVRCDCWREALSGKLLDDARIPPRYRKCSFDNFVVYPNEKLQKAVVRAQAFADAFPVVEQGLFFVGPPGIGKTHLAAAVLRAVIRRCGARGIFRNTSELLKEIRGTYNPMVGPTESGVLRPVIESELLVLDDIGTEKTSEWVLETLNLIVNTRYNQRRPTIFTSNYEEYPESHGESLGDKVGFRMLSRLHEMCEFLEFRGADYRYFEHSKGPPTAADLLNMYKNQPSRPRETGRRASGQLKARFRESKSDVSWPGGKAGTS
;
A
#
# COMPACT_ATOMS: atom_id res chain seq x y z
N MET A 1 -31.14 -47.86 51.03
CA MET A 1 -31.15 -46.44 50.73
C MET A 1 -29.93 -46.15 49.94
N PRO A 2 -30.02 -45.79 48.65
CA PRO A 2 -28.89 -45.36 47.83
C PRO A 2 -28.68 -43.85 47.98
N PRO A 3 -27.45 -43.32 47.85
CA PRO A 3 -27.18 -41.89 47.98
C PRO A 3 -27.53 -41.13 46.69
N THR A 4 -28.08 -39.94 46.88
CA THR A 4 -28.46 -38.98 45.87
C THR A 4 -27.21 -38.38 45.15
N PRO A 5 -27.28 -38.14 43.83
CA PRO A 5 -26.19 -37.51 43.11
C PRO A 5 -26.14 -35.97 43.30
N PHE A 6 -24.95 -35.46 43.52
CA PHE A 6 -24.60 -34.03 43.54
C PHE A 6 -24.93 -33.38 42.20
N ALA A 7 -25.81 -32.39 42.22
CA ALA A 7 -26.05 -31.51 41.09
C ALA A 7 -24.91 -30.45 41.01
N LEU A 8 -24.06 -30.58 40.00
CA LEU A 8 -23.14 -29.52 39.57
C LEU A 8 -23.97 -28.42 38.89
N GLN A 9 -24.11 -27.28 39.55
CA GLN A 9 -24.61 -26.06 38.94
C GLN A 9 -23.56 -25.53 37.96
N CYS A 10 -23.78 -25.74 36.67
CA CYS A 10 -23.05 -25.05 35.60
C CYS A 10 -23.48 -23.60 35.56
N GLY A 11 -22.49 -22.73 35.67
CA GLY A 11 -22.61 -21.27 35.63
C GLY A 11 -23.26 -20.77 34.35
N ALA A 12 -23.85 -19.58 34.46
CA ALA A 12 -24.61 -18.89 33.45
C ALA A 12 -23.83 -18.69 32.12
N PRO A 13 -24.51 -18.75 30.99
CA PRO A 13 -23.90 -18.52 29.70
C PRO A 13 -23.50 -17.03 29.54
N TRP A 14 -22.29 -16.79 29.09
CA TRP A 14 -21.79 -15.48 28.72
C TRP A 14 -22.69 -14.91 27.61
N TYR A 15 -23.44 -13.87 27.96
CA TYR A 15 -24.28 -13.12 27.03
C TYR A 15 -23.40 -12.27 26.15
N LEU A 16 -23.12 -12.73 24.93
CA LEU A 16 -22.59 -11.87 23.88
C LEU A 16 -23.74 -10.96 23.41
N PRO A 17 -23.55 -9.62 23.34
CA PRO A 17 -24.59 -8.74 22.83
C PRO A 17 -24.90 -9.12 21.38
N ALA A 18 -26.17 -9.33 21.10
CA ALA A 18 -26.71 -9.60 19.78
C ALA A 18 -26.31 -8.51 18.82
N LYS A 19 -25.53 -8.85 17.79
CA LYS A 19 -25.37 -8.00 16.60
C LYS A 19 -26.74 -7.85 15.99
N SER A 20 -27.13 -6.57 15.77
CA SER A 20 -28.35 -6.12 15.11
C SER A 20 -28.83 -7.03 14.00
N ASP A 21 -30.11 -7.36 14.01
CA ASP A 21 -30.87 -8.13 13.04
C ASP A 21 -30.79 -7.54 11.63
N GLN A 22 -29.71 -7.78 10.92
CA GLN A 22 -29.78 -7.86 9.47
C GLN A 22 -30.27 -9.30 9.17
N LYS A 23 -31.54 -9.43 8.76
CA LYS A 23 -32.09 -10.64 8.15
C LYS A 23 -31.21 -11.00 6.95
N PHE A 24 -30.22 -11.86 7.17
CA PHE A 24 -29.53 -12.52 6.08
C PHE A 24 -30.58 -13.39 5.38
N MET A 25 -30.99 -13.00 4.17
CA MET A 25 -31.73 -13.91 3.32
C MET A 25 -30.81 -15.10 3.04
N ALA A 26 -31.24 -16.29 3.43
CA ALA A 26 -30.50 -17.52 3.19
C ALA A 26 -30.14 -17.63 1.69
N CYS A 27 -28.96 -18.12 1.38
CA CYS A 27 -28.54 -18.30 -0.01
C CYS A 27 -29.50 -19.22 -0.75
N LEU A 28 -30.15 -18.75 -1.78
CA LEU A 28 -31.15 -19.52 -2.56
C LEU A 28 -30.58 -20.77 -3.22
N HIS A 29 -29.26 -20.86 -3.39
CA HIS A 29 -28.59 -21.99 -4.07
C HIS A 29 -28.11 -23.06 -3.12
N CYS A 30 -27.83 -22.74 -1.87
CA CYS A 30 -27.28 -23.72 -0.92
C CYS A 30 -27.91 -23.68 0.48
N GLY A 31 -28.85 -22.77 0.75
CA GLY A 31 -29.44 -22.61 2.08
C GLY A 31 -28.38 -22.34 3.16
N ASP A 32 -27.35 -21.55 2.85
CA ASP A 32 -26.20 -21.18 3.72
C ASP A 32 -25.24 -22.32 4.09
N THR A 33 -25.42 -23.51 3.50
CA THR A 33 -24.47 -24.63 3.72
C THR A 33 -23.11 -24.40 3.07
N GLY A 34 -23.01 -23.49 2.11
CA GLY A 34 -21.80 -23.23 1.32
C GLY A 34 -21.51 -24.29 0.25
N TRP A 35 -22.43 -25.27 0.05
CA TRP A 35 -22.32 -26.33 -0.93
C TRP A 35 -23.57 -26.39 -1.78
N LYS A 36 -23.46 -26.56 -3.09
CA LYS A 36 -24.58 -26.71 -4.02
C LYS A 36 -24.41 -27.99 -4.83
N PRO A 37 -25.49 -28.76 -5.04
CA PRO A 37 -25.48 -29.89 -5.95
C PRO A 37 -25.42 -29.38 -7.39
N VAL A 38 -24.62 -30.02 -8.22
CA VAL A 38 -24.57 -29.81 -9.69
C VAL A 38 -24.58 -31.16 -10.37
N GLU A 39 -25.23 -31.25 -11.50
CA GLU A 39 -25.21 -32.43 -12.33
C GLU A 39 -24.20 -32.24 -13.48
N VAL A 40 -23.19 -33.12 -13.52
CA VAL A 40 -22.18 -33.13 -14.57
C VAL A 40 -22.23 -34.54 -15.21
N GLU A 41 -22.53 -34.60 -16.50
CA GLU A 41 -22.58 -35.83 -17.28
C GLU A 41 -23.50 -36.89 -16.65
N GLY A 42 -24.65 -36.50 -16.05
CA GLY A 42 -25.59 -37.38 -15.42
C GLY A 42 -25.21 -37.86 -14.02
N VAL A 43 -24.10 -37.36 -13.46
CA VAL A 43 -23.65 -37.66 -12.09
C VAL A 43 -23.88 -36.45 -11.20
N GLN A 44 -24.59 -36.66 -10.09
CA GLN A 44 -24.75 -35.59 -9.09
C GLN A 44 -23.43 -35.39 -8.31
N GLN A 45 -22.87 -34.20 -8.40
CA GLN A 45 -21.69 -33.77 -7.65
C GLN A 45 -22.04 -32.61 -6.74
N VAL A 46 -21.31 -32.48 -5.64
CA VAL A 46 -21.44 -31.33 -4.71
C VAL A 46 -20.23 -30.39 -4.91
N VAL A 47 -20.53 -29.16 -5.27
CA VAL A 47 -19.50 -28.12 -5.45
C VAL A 47 -19.68 -27.00 -4.46
N ARG A 48 -18.61 -26.23 -4.23
CA ARG A 48 -18.67 -25.03 -3.40
C ARG A 48 -19.63 -24.01 -3.99
N CYS A 49 -20.52 -23.46 -3.17
CA CYS A 49 -21.42 -22.39 -3.58
C CYS A 49 -20.68 -21.06 -3.68
N ASP A 50 -21.08 -20.20 -4.61
CA ASP A 50 -20.46 -18.88 -4.80
C ASP A 50 -20.64 -17.98 -3.57
N CYS A 51 -21.73 -18.15 -2.79
CA CYS A 51 -21.95 -17.42 -1.55
C CYS A 51 -20.83 -17.60 -0.51
N TRP A 52 -20.17 -18.76 -0.48
CA TRP A 52 -19.00 -18.98 0.39
C TRP A 52 -17.84 -18.11 -0.02
N ARG A 53 -17.61 -17.94 -1.34
CA ARG A 53 -16.56 -17.04 -1.86
C ARG A 53 -16.86 -15.59 -1.51
N GLU A 54 -18.13 -15.17 -1.64
CA GLU A 54 -18.56 -13.82 -1.28
C GLU A 54 -18.40 -13.54 0.21
N ALA A 55 -18.80 -14.48 1.07
CA ALA A 55 -18.65 -14.36 2.52
C ALA A 55 -17.17 -14.30 2.94
N LEU A 56 -16.31 -15.15 2.33
CA LEU A 56 -14.87 -15.12 2.57
C LEU A 56 -14.27 -13.78 2.12
N SER A 57 -14.61 -13.32 0.91
CA SER A 57 -14.14 -12.05 0.38
C SER A 57 -14.58 -10.87 1.25
N GLY A 58 -15.80 -10.91 1.80
CA GLY A 58 -16.29 -9.91 2.75
C GLY A 58 -15.41 -9.82 3.99
N LYS A 59 -15.10 -10.94 4.65
CA LYS A 59 -14.19 -10.98 5.80
C LYS A 59 -12.79 -10.48 5.46
N LEU A 60 -12.22 -10.93 4.34
CA LEU A 60 -10.91 -10.51 3.91
C LEU A 60 -10.84 -9.00 3.59
N LEU A 61 -11.92 -8.43 3.05
CA LEU A 61 -12.03 -6.98 2.82
C LEU A 61 -12.12 -6.18 4.12
N ASP A 62 -12.81 -6.70 5.14
CA ASP A 62 -12.86 -6.09 6.47
C ASP A 62 -11.47 -6.14 7.15
N ASP A 63 -10.78 -7.27 7.04
CA ASP A 63 -9.43 -7.48 7.58
C ASP A 63 -8.34 -6.68 6.82
N ALA A 64 -8.61 -6.31 5.57
CA ALA A 64 -7.67 -5.58 4.71
C ALA A 64 -7.36 -4.15 5.19
N ARG A 65 -8.01 -3.64 6.20
CA ARG A 65 -7.80 -2.31 6.81
C ARG A 65 -7.88 -1.16 5.80
N ILE A 66 -8.70 -1.30 4.75
CA ILE A 66 -8.91 -0.22 3.77
C ILE A 66 -9.65 0.93 4.46
N PRO A 67 -9.11 2.17 4.43
CA PRO A 67 -9.75 3.31 5.06
C PRO A 67 -11.19 3.50 4.57
N PRO A 68 -12.14 3.93 5.42
CA PRO A 68 -13.57 4.06 5.06
C PRO A 68 -13.82 4.84 3.76
N ARG A 69 -13.02 5.88 3.51
CA ARG A 69 -13.07 6.69 2.28
C ARG A 69 -12.85 5.86 1.01
N TYR A 70 -12.00 4.82 1.06
CA TYR A 70 -11.60 4.01 -0.09
C TYR A 70 -12.29 2.65 -0.15
N ARG A 71 -13.18 2.33 0.78
CA ARG A 71 -13.91 1.04 0.81
C ARG A 71 -14.78 0.80 -0.41
N LYS A 72 -15.20 1.84 -1.11
CA LYS A 72 -16.04 1.75 -2.32
C LYS A 72 -15.25 1.94 -3.62
N CYS A 73 -13.92 2.17 -3.55
CA CYS A 73 -13.11 2.33 -4.74
C CYS A 73 -13.10 1.05 -5.59
N SER A 74 -13.30 1.22 -6.89
CA SER A 74 -13.24 0.16 -7.90
C SER A 74 -12.72 0.73 -9.21
N PHE A 75 -12.40 -0.11 -10.16
CA PHE A 75 -12.05 0.34 -11.52
C PHE A 75 -13.24 1.01 -12.20
N ASP A 76 -14.48 0.57 -11.93
CA ASP A 76 -15.70 1.10 -12.54
C ASP A 76 -15.99 2.54 -12.14
N ASN A 77 -15.63 2.94 -10.92
CA ASN A 77 -15.84 4.30 -10.43
C ASN A 77 -14.59 5.17 -10.48
N PHE A 78 -13.54 4.70 -11.16
CA PHE A 78 -12.36 5.50 -11.47
C PHE A 78 -12.57 6.26 -12.78
N VAL A 79 -12.64 7.58 -12.72
CA VAL A 79 -12.91 8.39 -13.90
C VAL A 79 -11.65 8.53 -14.74
N VAL A 80 -11.66 7.90 -15.92
CA VAL A 80 -10.58 7.97 -16.90
C VAL A 80 -10.93 9.03 -17.95
N TYR A 81 -10.00 9.92 -18.25
CA TYR A 81 -10.10 10.91 -19.31
C TYR A 81 -8.89 10.82 -20.24
N PRO A 82 -8.92 11.45 -21.44
CA PRO A 82 -7.84 11.39 -22.41
C PRO A 82 -6.52 11.96 -21.86
N ASN A 83 -5.74 11.11 -21.21
CA ASN A 83 -4.43 11.35 -20.64
C ASN A 83 -3.66 10.03 -20.69
N GLU A 84 -2.64 9.97 -21.53
CA GLU A 84 -1.89 8.76 -21.82
C GLU A 84 -1.30 8.09 -20.58
N LYS A 85 -0.70 8.90 -19.67
CA LYS A 85 -0.10 8.37 -18.44
C LYS A 85 -1.15 7.77 -17.50
N LEU A 86 -2.29 8.45 -17.37
CA LEU A 86 -3.40 7.96 -16.55
C LEU A 86 -4.02 6.68 -17.13
N GLN A 87 -4.25 6.65 -18.44
CA GLN A 87 -4.78 5.47 -19.13
C GLN A 87 -3.85 4.28 -19.00
N LYS A 88 -2.52 4.49 -19.23
CA LYS A 88 -1.51 3.46 -19.02
C LYS A 88 -1.55 2.92 -17.59
N ALA A 89 -1.61 3.79 -16.58
CA ALA A 89 -1.65 3.37 -15.18
C ALA A 89 -2.89 2.50 -14.87
N VAL A 90 -4.07 2.87 -15.37
CA VAL A 90 -5.30 2.10 -15.17
C VAL A 90 -5.23 0.74 -15.86
N VAL A 91 -4.78 0.69 -17.12
CA VAL A 91 -4.64 -0.57 -17.88
C VAL A 91 -3.66 -1.51 -17.20
N ARG A 92 -2.50 -0.99 -16.74
CA ARG A 92 -1.51 -1.81 -16.03
C ARG A 92 -2.01 -2.29 -14.67
N ALA A 93 -2.75 -1.45 -13.94
CA ALA A 93 -3.38 -1.82 -12.68
C ALA A 93 -4.45 -2.91 -12.84
N GLN A 94 -5.26 -2.86 -13.90
CA GLN A 94 -6.23 -3.90 -14.24
C GLN A 94 -5.51 -5.21 -14.62
N ALA A 95 -4.52 -5.14 -15.51
CA ALA A 95 -3.73 -6.31 -15.92
C ALA A 95 -3.05 -6.99 -14.71
N PHE A 96 -2.50 -6.20 -13.76
CA PHE A 96 -1.94 -6.72 -12.52
C PHE A 96 -3.02 -7.45 -11.69
N ALA A 97 -4.19 -6.82 -11.48
CA ALA A 97 -5.27 -7.43 -10.73
C ALA A 97 -5.76 -8.73 -11.39
N ASP A 98 -5.78 -8.80 -12.72
CA ASP A 98 -6.19 -9.98 -13.48
C ASP A 98 -5.15 -11.09 -13.48
N ALA A 99 -3.89 -10.77 -13.49
CA ALA A 99 -2.80 -11.75 -13.47
C ALA A 99 -2.51 -12.32 -12.07
N PHE A 100 -2.89 -11.60 -11.00
CA PHE A 100 -2.61 -12.04 -9.62
C PHE A 100 -3.21 -13.43 -9.35
N PRO A 101 -2.53 -14.37 -8.66
CA PRO A 101 -1.29 -14.21 -7.91
C PRO A 101 0.00 -14.38 -8.74
N VAL A 102 -0.10 -14.69 -10.02
CA VAL A 102 1.06 -14.94 -10.89
C VAL A 102 1.53 -13.60 -11.48
N VAL A 103 2.20 -12.80 -10.65
CA VAL A 103 2.76 -11.50 -11.04
C VAL A 103 4.24 -11.45 -10.70
N GLU A 104 5.04 -10.92 -11.62
CA GLU A 104 6.50 -10.81 -11.44
C GLU A 104 6.87 -9.60 -10.59
N GLN A 105 6.18 -8.50 -10.78
CA GLN A 105 6.44 -7.23 -10.11
C GLN A 105 5.18 -6.67 -9.48
N GLY A 106 5.34 -5.87 -8.41
CA GLY A 106 4.32 -5.01 -7.85
C GLY A 106 4.11 -3.74 -8.69
N LEU A 107 3.41 -2.76 -8.12
CA LEU A 107 3.14 -1.48 -8.78
C LEU A 107 3.63 -0.32 -7.91
N PHE A 108 4.17 0.72 -8.53
CA PHE A 108 4.53 1.96 -7.85
C PHE A 108 3.84 3.14 -8.53
N PHE A 109 2.86 3.75 -7.86
CA PHE A 109 2.10 4.90 -8.37
C PHE A 109 2.74 6.21 -7.90
N VAL A 110 3.29 6.98 -8.83
CA VAL A 110 4.01 8.23 -8.56
C VAL A 110 3.29 9.41 -9.20
N GLY A 111 3.27 10.55 -8.54
CA GLY A 111 2.78 11.81 -9.11
C GLY A 111 2.08 12.70 -8.09
N PRO A 112 1.60 13.89 -8.50
CA PRO A 112 1.05 14.88 -7.60
C PRO A 112 -0.18 14.39 -6.83
N PRO A 113 -0.53 15.04 -5.72
CA PRO A 113 -1.70 14.67 -4.92
C PRO A 113 -3.01 14.87 -5.70
N GLY A 114 -4.05 14.15 -5.30
CA GLY A 114 -5.42 14.32 -5.79
C GLY A 114 -5.78 13.65 -7.12
N ILE A 115 -4.85 13.04 -7.83
CA ILE A 115 -5.05 12.41 -9.14
C ILE A 115 -5.53 10.95 -9.10
N GLY A 116 -5.78 10.39 -7.92
CA GLY A 116 -6.41 9.07 -7.79
C GLY A 116 -5.46 7.90 -7.51
N LYS A 117 -4.17 8.10 -7.17
CA LYS A 117 -3.22 7.01 -6.85
C LYS A 117 -3.74 6.04 -5.79
N THR A 118 -4.11 6.58 -4.63
CA THR A 118 -4.68 5.78 -3.51
C THR A 118 -5.99 5.11 -3.89
N HIS A 119 -6.85 5.78 -4.69
CA HIS A 119 -8.08 5.18 -5.20
C HIS A 119 -7.76 3.93 -6.04
N LEU A 120 -6.84 4.05 -6.99
CA LEU A 120 -6.48 2.94 -7.88
C LEU A 120 -5.79 1.81 -7.11
N ALA A 121 -4.91 2.11 -6.15
CA ALA A 121 -4.28 1.13 -5.28
C ALA A 121 -5.32 0.33 -4.47
N ALA A 122 -6.31 1.03 -3.88
CA ALA A 122 -7.40 0.38 -3.17
C ALA A 122 -8.31 -0.43 -4.10
N ALA A 123 -8.57 0.04 -5.33
CA ALA A 123 -9.35 -0.68 -6.33
C ALA A 123 -8.68 -2.00 -6.74
N VAL A 124 -7.36 -1.99 -6.98
CA VAL A 124 -6.57 -3.20 -7.25
C VAL A 124 -6.65 -4.19 -6.09
N LEU A 125 -6.39 -3.72 -4.86
CA LEU A 125 -6.43 -4.57 -3.67
C LEU A 125 -7.80 -5.25 -3.52
N ARG A 126 -8.88 -4.50 -3.67
CA ARG A 126 -10.25 -5.03 -3.60
C ARG A 126 -10.58 -6.02 -4.71
N ALA A 127 -10.14 -5.74 -5.94
CA ALA A 127 -10.32 -6.64 -7.07
C ALA A 127 -9.61 -7.98 -6.84
N VAL A 128 -8.35 -7.94 -6.37
CA VAL A 128 -7.55 -9.13 -6.05
C VAL A 128 -8.20 -9.94 -4.93
N ILE A 129 -8.63 -9.29 -3.83
CA ILE A 129 -9.31 -9.99 -2.72
C ILE A 129 -10.59 -10.67 -3.21
N ARG A 130 -11.43 -9.97 -3.97
CA ARG A 130 -12.69 -10.53 -4.48
C ARG A 130 -12.49 -11.67 -5.45
N ARG A 131 -11.49 -11.56 -6.34
CA ARG A 131 -11.26 -12.54 -7.39
C ARG A 131 -10.55 -13.79 -6.89
N CYS A 132 -9.51 -13.63 -6.09
CA CYS A 132 -8.62 -14.72 -5.69
C CYS A 132 -8.78 -15.13 -4.22
N GLY A 133 -9.51 -14.35 -3.39
CA GLY A 133 -9.54 -14.60 -1.95
C GLY A 133 -8.17 -14.37 -1.29
N ALA A 134 -7.32 -13.53 -1.87
CA ALA A 134 -5.98 -13.26 -1.35
C ALA A 134 -6.03 -12.45 -0.05
N ARG A 135 -5.11 -12.73 0.88
CA ARG A 135 -4.93 -11.95 2.10
C ARG A 135 -4.17 -10.68 1.79
N GLY A 136 -4.91 -9.62 1.47
CA GLY A 136 -4.36 -8.32 1.16
C GLY A 136 -4.51 -7.35 2.32
N ILE A 137 -3.55 -6.41 2.48
CA ILE A 137 -3.57 -5.40 3.54
C ILE A 137 -3.26 -4.02 2.95
N PHE A 138 -4.02 -3.04 3.37
CA PHE A 138 -3.78 -1.62 3.11
C PHE A 138 -3.20 -0.95 4.35
N ARG A 139 -2.09 -0.22 4.18
CA ARG A 139 -1.49 0.57 5.25
C ARG A 139 -1.08 1.95 4.72
N ASN A 140 -1.50 3.00 5.41
CA ASN A 140 -0.87 4.30 5.23
C ASN A 140 0.47 4.30 5.96
N THR A 141 1.53 4.79 5.31
CA THR A 141 2.90 4.71 5.82
C THR A 141 3.06 5.45 7.15
N SER A 142 2.53 6.67 7.27
CA SER A 142 2.59 7.46 8.49
C SER A 142 1.86 6.81 9.66
N GLU A 143 0.68 6.22 9.42
CA GLU A 143 -0.09 5.51 10.44
C GLU A 143 0.61 4.25 10.89
N LEU A 144 1.17 3.47 9.96
CA LEU A 144 1.94 2.27 10.26
C LEU A 144 3.15 2.59 11.15
N LEU A 145 3.94 3.59 10.79
CA LEU A 145 5.10 4.00 11.57
C LEU A 145 4.73 4.50 12.97
N LYS A 146 3.61 5.23 13.10
CA LYS A 146 3.10 5.64 14.42
C LYS A 146 2.68 4.45 15.27
N GLU A 147 2.00 3.46 14.66
CA GLU A 147 1.58 2.23 15.35
C GLU A 147 2.81 1.44 15.83
N ILE A 148 3.85 1.26 14.98
CA ILE A 148 5.09 0.59 15.38
C ILE A 148 5.79 1.34 16.50
N ARG A 149 5.90 2.67 16.43
CA ARG A 149 6.50 3.48 17.51
C ARG A 149 5.73 3.36 18.82
N GLY A 150 4.41 3.21 18.74
CA GLY A 150 3.55 3.00 19.91
C GLY A 150 3.82 1.69 20.64
N THR A 151 4.36 0.67 19.96
CA THR A 151 4.67 -0.64 20.57
C THR A 151 5.87 -0.60 21.50
N TYR A 152 6.68 0.46 21.49
CA TYR A 152 7.82 0.62 22.40
C TYR A 152 7.41 0.92 23.86
N ASN A 153 6.12 1.24 24.07
CA ASN A 153 5.58 1.32 25.43
C ASN A 153 4.95 -0.03 25.82
N PRO A 154 5.63 -0.88 26.64
CA PRO A 154 5.19 -2.24 26.92
C PRO A 154 3.89 -2.34 27.74
N MET A 155 3.41 -1.23 28.29
CA MET A 155 2.24 -1.22 29.18
C MET A 155 0.90 -1.20 28.41
N VAL A 156 0.88 -0.83 27.13
CA VAL A 156 -0.39 -0.60 26.41
C VAL A 156 -0.19 -0.88 24.91
N GLY A 157 -0.62 -2.04 24.42
CA GLY A 157 -0.76 -2.22 22.98
C GLY A 157 -0.21 -3.54 22.43
N PRO A 158 -0.36 -3.75 21.12
CA PRO A 158 0.20 -4.90 20.43
C PRO A 158 1.74 -4.84 20.44
N THR A 159 2.38 -6.00 20.34
CA THR A 159 3.84 -6.07 20.18
C THR A 159 4.24 -5.58 18.79
N GLU A 160 5.49 -5.12 18.63
CA GLU A 160 6.05 -4.72 17.33
C GLU A 160 5.87 -5.84 16.28
N SER A 161 6.15 -7.08 16.65
CA SER A 161 5.92 -8.25 15.81
C SER A 161 4.44 -8.41 15.41
N GLY A 162 3.50 -8.09 16.31
CA GLY A 162 2.06 -8.12 16.02
C GLY A 162 1.62 -7.10 14.98
N VAL A 163 2.33 -5.97 14.87
CA VAL A 163 2.07 -4.93 13.84
C VAL A 163 2.78 -5.24 12.54
N LEU A 164 4.04 -5.64 12.59
CA LEU A 164 4.88 -5.87 11.41
C LEU A 164 4.54 -7.17 10.67
N ARG A 165 4.26 -8.25 11.41
CA ARG A 165 4.02 -9.56 10.83
C ARG A 165 2.90 -9.57 9.77
N PRO A 166 1.71 -9.02 10.01
CA PRO A 166 0.66 -8.96 8.98
C PRO A 166 1.09 -8.18 7.73
N VAL A 167 1.87 -7.10 7.91
CA VAL A 167 2.37 -6.26 6.80
C VAL A 167 3.39 -7.02 5.96
N ILE A 168 4.29 -7.75 6.60
CA ILE A 168 5.33 -8.53 5.94
C ILE A 168 4.76 -9.78 5.27
N GLU A 169 3.85 -10.49 5.93
CA GLU A 169 3.34 -11.80 5.48
C GLU A 169 2.13 -11.72 4.54
N SER A 170 1.49 -10.56 4.39
CA SER A 170 0.35 -10.42 3.46
C SER A 170 0.72 -10.82 2.03
N GLU A 171 -0.22 -11.47 1.33
CA GLU A 171 -0.02 -11.87 -0.08
C GLU A 171 0.07 -10.66 -0.99
N LEU A 172 -0.70 -9.61 -0.70
CA LEU A 172 -0.61 -8.30 -1.36
C LEU A 172 -0.60 -7.19 -0.31
N LEU A 173 0.40 -6.33 -0.33
CA LEU A 173 0.48 -5.13 0.50
C LEU A 173 0.24 -3.89 -0.35
N VAL A 174 -0.61 -2.99 0.12
CA VAL A 174 -0.65 -1.59 -0.32
C VAL A 174 -0.01 -0.74 0.76
N LEU A 175 1.10 -0.09 0.44
CA LEU A 175 1.78 0.89 1.30
C LEU A 175 1.59 2.28 0.71
N ASP A 176 0.62 3.00 1.26
CA ASP A 176 0.15 4.27 0.73
C ASP A 176 0.96 5.44 1.27
N ASP A 177 1.25 6.40 0.37
CA ASP A 177 1.83 7.71 0.66
C ASP A 177 3.24 7.65 1.27
N ILE A 178 4.12 6.81 0.67
CA ILE A 178 5.52 6.67 1.11
C ILE A 178 6.31 7.96 0.85
N GLY A 179 7.15 8.34 1.82
CA GLY A 179 8.03 9.51 1.75
C GLY A 179 7.45 10.79 2.33
N THR A 180 6.20 10.78 2.81
CA THR A 180 5.57 11.96 3.44
C THR A 180 6.06 12.22 4.86
N GLU A 181 6.65 11.23 5.50
CA GLU A 181 7.20 11.37 6.84
C GLU A 181 8.48 12.19 6.86
N LYS A 182 8.72 12.80 8.01
CA LYS A 182 10.03 13.41 8.27
C LYS A 182 11.09 12.31 8.25
N THR A 183 12.02 12.41 7.33
CA THR A 183 13.12 11.47 7.18
C THR A 183 13.96 11.42 8.46
N SER A 184 14.05 10.24 9.06
CA SER A 184 14.92 9.93 10.20
C SER A 184 15.50 8.54 10.01
N GLU A 185 16.63 8.25 10.65
CA GLU A 185 17.29 6.95 10.56
C GLU A 185 16.31 5.80 10.91
N TRP A 186 15.58 5.94 12.00
CA TRP A 186 14.57 4.96 12.41
C TRP A 186 13.47 4.73 11.36
N VAL A 187 12.97 5.79 10.72
CA VAL A 187 11.97 5.67 9.64
C VAL A 187 12.54 4.90 8.46
N LEU A 188 13.76 5.24 8.05
CA LEU A 188 14.44 4.55 6.95
C LEU A 188 14.72 3.10 7.28
N GLU A 189 15.19 2.78 8.48
CA GLU A 189 15.45 1.40 8.93
C GLU A 189 14.17 0.58 8.95
N THR A 190 13.08 1.11 9.51
CA THR A 190 11.80 0.42 9.58
C THR A 190 11.22 0.15 8.19
N LEU A 191 11.23 1.13 7.30
CA LEU A 191 10.78 0.96 5.91
C LEU A 191 11.68 -0.02 5.16
N ASN A 192 13.01 0.06 5.34
CA ASN A 192 13.95 -0.89 4.76
C ASN A 192 13.67 -2.32 5.24
N LEU A 193 13.36 -2.53 6.51
CA LEU A 193 13.01 -3.85 7.03
C LEU A 193 11.79 -4.44 6.28
N ILE A 194 10.71 -3.66 6.15
CA ILE A 194 9.49 -4.10 5.45
C ILE A 194 9.79 -4.38 3.98
N VAL A 195 10.39 -3.43 3.28
CA VAL A 195 10.66 -3.53 1.83
C VAL A 195 11.62 -4.67 1.54
N ASN A 196 12.75 -4.78 2.27
CA ASN A 196 13.73 -5.83 2.06
C ASN A 196 13.19 -7.23 2.32
N THR A 197 12.38 -7.39 3.37
CA THR A 197 11.80 -8.70 3.67
C THR A 197 10.85 -9.13 2.58
N ARG A 198 9.98 -8.21 2.09
CA ARG A 198 9.05 -8.51 1.00
C ARG A 198 9.77 -8.72 -0.33
N TYR A 199 10.80 -7.92 -0.62
CA TYR A 199 11.68 -8.09 -1.78
C TYR A 199 12.32 -9.49 -1.81
N ASN A 200 12.96 -9.91 -0.72
CA ASN A 200 13.61 -11.22 -0.62
C ASN A 200 12.60 -12.37 -0.74
N GLN A 201 11.36 -12.19 -0.29
CA GLN A 201 10.28 -13.17 -0.38
C GLN A 201 9.49 -13.08 -1.69
N ARG A 202 9.85 -12.18 -2.61
CA ARG A 202 9.14 -11.91 -3.87
C ARG A 202 7.64 -11.65 -3.66
N ARG A 203 7.29 -10.93 -2.59
CA ARG A 203 5.90 -10.60 -2.28
C ARG A 203 5.45 -9.34 -3.01
N PRO A 204 4.41 -9.41 -3.85
CA PRO A 204 3.91 -8.26 -4.59
C PRO A 204 3.49 -7.14 -3.63
N THR A 205 3.89 -5.92 -3.96
CA THR A 205 3.57 -4.74 -3.15
C THR A 205 3.16 -3.59 -4.07
N ILE A 206 2.14 -2.85 -3.67
CA ILE A 206 1.71 -1.63 -4.35
C ILE A 206 2.11 -0.45 -3.46
N PHE A 207 2.91 0.45 -4.03
CA PHE A 207 3.29 1.69 -3.36
C PHE A 207 2.61 2.88 -4.01
N THR A 208 2.35 3.91 -3.22
CA THR A 208 1.98 5.23 -3.76
C THR A 208 2.89 6.29 -3.16
N SER A 209 3.25 7.30 -3.95
CA SER A 209 4.04 8.45 -3.50
C SER A 209 3.63 9.74 -4.20
N ASN A 210 3.76 10.85 -3.47
CA ASN A 210 3.63 12.19 -4.04
C ASN A 210 4.99 12.75 -4.51
N TYR A 211 6.08 12.06 -4.23
CA TYR A 211 7.42 12.46 -4.62
C TYR A 211 7.79 11.80 -5.95
N GLU A 212 8.19 12.64 -6.90
CA GLU A 212 8.71 12.17 -8.20
C GLU A 212 10.14 11.67 -8.04
N GLU A 213 10.55 10.73 -8.87
CA GLU A 213 11.93 10.23 -8.88
C GLU A 213 12.90 11.32 -9.36
N TYR A 214 12.50 12.03 -10.39
CA TYR A 214 13.25 13.14 -10.98
C TYR A 214 12.35 14.38 -11.04
N PRO A 215 12.28 15.17 -9.96
CA PRO A 215 11.44 16.36 -9.94
C PRO A 215 11.96 17.40 -10.93
N GLU A 216 11.06 18.01 -11.72
CA GLU A 216 11.39 19.07 -12.69
C GLU A 216 11.91 20.35 -12.02
N SER A 217 11.65 20.54 -10.74
CA SER A 217 12.10 21.65 -9.90
C SER A 217 13.09 21.16 -8.84
N HIS A 218 13.79 22.07 -8.17
CA HIS A 218 14.72 21.78 -7.06
C HIS A 218 14.02 21.21 -5.80
N GLY A 219 12.96 20.44 -5.99
CA GLY A 219 12.24 19.75 -4.93
C GLY A 219 12.96 18.47 -4.47
N GLU A 220 12.59 17.98 -3.29
CA GLU A 220 13.06 16.69 -2.81
C GLU A 220 12.55 15.56 -3.72
N SER A 221 13.46 14.68 -4.11
CA SER A 221 13.14 13.49 -4.91
C SER A 221 12.64 12.34 -4.04
N LEU A 222 12.06 11.33 -4.66
CA LEU A 222 11.72 10.07 -3.97
C LEU A 222 12.98 9.45 -3.35
N GLY A 223 14.12 9.51 -4.05
CA GLY A 223 15.39 8.99 -3.55
C GLY A 223 15.87 9.69 -2.28
N ASP A 224 15.64 11.01 -2.14
CA ASP A 224 15.95 11.75 -0.93
C ASP A 224 15.08 11.34 0.26
N LYS A 225 13.84 10.89 0.00
CA LYS A 225 12.88 10.47 1.01
C LYS A 225 13.08 9.04 1.49
N VAL A 226 13.34 8.12 0.57
CA VAL A 226 13.42 6.68 0.91
C VAL A 226 14.86 6.15 0.94
N GLY A 227 15.81 6.91 0.44
CA GLY A 227 17.20 6.50 0.27
C GLY A 227 17.44 5.71 -1.01
N PHE A 228 18.59 5.93 -1.64
CA PHE A 228 18.92 5.35 -2.96
C PHE A 228 18.99 3.82 -2.97
N ARG A 229 19.38 3.20 -1.85
CA ARG A 229 19.41 1.73 -1.74
C ARG A 229 18.01 1.12 -1.79
N MET A 230 17.04 1.75 -1.12
CA MET A 230 15.65 1.33 -1.17
C MET A 230 15.06 1.60 -2.55
N LEU A 231 15.31 2.79 -3.14
CA LEU A 231 14.83 3.14 -4.46
C LEU A 231 15.26 2.12 -5.52
N SER A 232 16.52 1.67 -5.49
CA SER A 232 17.03 0.63 -6.40
C SER A 232 16.23 -0.68 -6.30
N ARG A 233 15.88 -1.12 -5.08
CA ARG A 233 15.03 -2.32 -4.89
C ARG A 233 13.59 -2.09 -5.34
N LEU A 234 13.05 -0.89 -5.13
CA LEU A 234 11.71 -0.55 -5.59
C LEU A 234 11.61 -0.63 -7.11
N HIS A 235 12.68 -0.25 -7.84
CA HIS A 235 12.73 -0.42 -9.31
C HIS A 235 12.73 -1.87 -9.77
N GLU A 236 13.41 -2.75 -9.02
CA GLU A 236 13.42 -4.17 -9.36
C GLU A 236 12.08 -4.84 -9.02
N MET A 237 11.48 -4.49 -7.88
CA MET A 237 10.27 -5.14 -7.39
C MET A 237 8.96 -4.55 -7.90
N CYS A 238 8.96 -3.38 -8.54
CA CYS A 238 7.74 -2.69 -8.96
C CYS A 238 7.86 -2.06 -10.35
N GLU A 239 6.77 -2.08 -11.10
CA GLU A 239 6.59 -1.24 -12.28
C GLU A 239 6.20 0.18 -11.84
N PHE A 240 6.99 1.17 -12.23
CA PHE A 240 6.73 2.57 -11.94
C PHE A 240 5.72 3.16 -12.94
N LEU A 241 4.62 3.65 -12.40
CA LEU A 241 3.52 4.22 -13.17
C LEU A 241 3.33 5.68 -12.74
N GLU A 242 3.70 6.57 -13.64
CA GLU A 242 3.59 8.00 -13.40
C GLU A 242 2.16 8.48 -13.63
N PHE A 243 1.62 9.17 -12.66
CA PHE A 243 0.33 9.83 -12.72
C PHE A 243 0.52 11.31 -13.02
N ARG A 244 -0.15 11.80 -14.06
CA ARG A 244 -0.32 13.23 -14.32
C ARG A 244 -1.79 13.52 -14.56
N GLY A 245 -2.29 14.61 -14.01
CA GLY A 245 -3.69 14.92 -14.18
C GLY A 245 -4.20 16.02 -13.26
N ALA A 246 -5.51 16.27 -13.33
CA ALA A 246 -6.20 17.23 -12.47
C ALA A 246 -6.32 16.69 -11.05
N ASP A 247 -6.18 17.58 -10.06
CA ASP A 247 -6.53 17.24 -8.68
C ASP A 247 -8.04 17.19 -8.53
N TYR A 248 -8.57 15.97 -8.37
CA TYR A 248 -9.98 15.69 -8.18
C TYR A 248 -10.59 16.40 -6.95
N ARG A 249 -9.79 16.80 -5.97
CA ARG A 249 -10.26 17.44 -4.74
C ARG A 249 -10.73 18.88 -4.94
N TYR A 250 -10.24 19.52 -6.01
CA TYR A 250 -10.67 20.87 -6.38
C TYR A 250 -11.95 20.91 -7.20
N PHE A 251 -12.52 19.75 -7.54
CA PHE A 251 -13.81 19.72 -8.22
C PHE A 251 -14.93 20.12 -7.25
N GLU A 252 -15.77 21.03 -7.69
CA GLU A 252 -16.93 21.49 -6.89
C GLU A 252 -17.98 20.37 -6.79
N HIS A 253 -18.03 19.70 -5.67
CA HIS A 253 -19.00 18.62 -5.41
C HIS A 253 -20.48 19.05 -5.48
N SER A 254 -20.75 20.35 -5.47
CA SER A 254 -22.10 20.90 -5.66
C SER A 254 -22.72 20.56 -7.03
N LYS A 255 -21.89 20.24 -8.02
CA LYS A 255 -22.30 19.90 -9.39
C LYS A 255 -22.43 18.38 -9.62
N GLY A 256 -22.34 17.57 -8.57
CA GLY A 256 -22.32 16.11 -8.69
C GLY A 256 -20.90 15.55 -8.93
N PRO A 257 -20.77 14.24 -9.24
CA PRO A 257 -19.46 13.65 -9.54
C PRO A 257 -18.93 14.21 -10.87
N PRO A 258 -17.59 14.52 -10.95
CA PRO A 258 -17.02 15.07 -12.17
C PRO A 258 -17.09 14.05 -13.32
N THR A 259 -17.37 14.57 -14.51
CA THR A 259 -17.27 13.81 -15.75
C THR A 259 -15.82 13.79 -16.27
N ALA A 260 -15.52 12.88 -17.22
CA ALA A 260 -14.22 12.86 -17.88
C ALA A 260 -13.89 14.19 -18.59
N ALA A 261 -14.91 14.87 -19.14
CA ALA A 261 -14.77 16.17 -19.78
C ALA A 261 -14.39 17.27 -18.78
N ASP A 262 -15.00 17.27 -17.59
CA ASP A 262 -14.70 18.23 -16.53
C ASP A 262 -13.25 18.10 -16.07
N LEU A 263 -12.79 16.87 -15.81
CA LEU A 263 -11.41 16.60 -15.38
C LEU A 263 -10.40 16.93 -16.48
N LEU A 264 -10.73 16.66 -17.74
CA LEU A 264 -9.88 17.04 -18.87
C LEU A 264 -9.75 18.56 -18.99
N ASN A 265 -10.84 19.31 -18.83
CA ASN A 265 -10.84 20.77 -18.85
C ASN A 265 -10.02 21.33 -17.67
N MET A 266 -10.20 20.78 -16.48
CA MET A 266 -9.37 21.17 -15.33
C MET A 266 -7.88 20.90 -15.57
N TYR A 267 -7.54 19.76 -16.17
CA TYR A 267 -6.15 19.41 -16.50
C TYR A 267 -5.55 20.37 -17.53
N LYS A 268 -6.30 20.69 -18.59
CA LYS A 268 -5.85 21.63 -19.62
C LYS A 268 -5.70 23.06 -19.11
N ASN A 269 -6.53 23.47 -18.17
CA ASN A 269 -6.56 24.80 -17.60
C ASN A 269 -5.71 24.94 -16.33
N GLN A 270 -5.03 23.88 -15.89
CA GLN A 270 -4.05 24.01 -14.81
C GLN A 270 -2.99 25.00 -15.26
N PRO A 271 -2.74 26.10 -14.51
CA PRO A 271 -1.61 26.96 -14.80
C PRO A 271 -0.38 26.07 -14.78
N SER A 272 0.36 26.07 -15.88
CA SER A 272 1.69 25.46 -15.91
C SER A 272 2.43 25.99 -14.68
N ARG A 273 2.87 25.08 -13.78
CA ARG A 273 3.65 25.50 -12.60
C ARG A 273 4.69 26.50 -13.12
N PRO A 274 4.79 27.70 -12.52
CA PRO A 274 5.75 28.68 -13.00
C PRO A 274 7.10 27.96 -13.07
N ARG A 275 7.70 27.91 -14.25
CA ARG A 275 9.13 27.61 -14.33
C ARG A 275 9.74 28.72 -13.50
N GLU A 276 10.20 28.40 -12.29
CA GLU A 276 11.09 29.29 -11.57
C GLU A 276 12.27 29.49 -12.52
N THR A 277 12.22 30.59 -13.24
CA THR A 277 13.34 31.06 -13.98
C THR A 277 14.40 31.33 -12.94
N GLY A 278 15.29 30.32 -12.80
CA GLY A 278 16.38 30.38 -11.84
C GLY A 278 17.10 31.71 -12.01
N ARG A 279 16.95 32.60 -11.05
CA ARG A 279 17.94 33.64 -10.81
C ARG A 279 19.25 32.88 -10.65
N ARG A 280 20.01 32.85 -11.73
CA ARG A 280 21.41 32.48 -11.67
C ARG A 280 22.03 33.38 -10.61
N ALA A 281 22.14 32.89 -9.40
CA ALA A 281 23.09 33.37 -8.44
C ALA A 281 24.46 32.98 -9.01
N SER A 282 25.02 33.90 -9.84
CA SER A 282 26.43 33.87 -10.23
C SER A 282 27.27 34.22 -9.00
N GLY A 283 27.22 33.35 -8.01
CA GLY A 283 28.15 33.31 -6.91
C GLY A 283 29.21 32.27 -7.25
N GLN A 284 30.28 32.67 -7.86
CA GLN A 284 31.50 31.88 -7.96
C GLN A 284 31.97 31.55 -6.54
N LEU A 285 31.54 30.41 -6.01
CA LEU A 285 32.21 29.80 -4.86
C LEU A 285 33.53 29.24 -5.36
N LYS A 286 34.58 30.12 -5.32
CA LYS A 286 35.97 29.67 -5.39
C LYS A 286 36.23 28.80 -4.17
N ALA A 287 36.19 27.47 -4.37
CA ALA A 287 36.69 26.53 -3.39
C ALA A 287 38.19 26.85 -3.18
N ARG A 288 38.51 27.47 -2.05
CA ARG A 288 39.89 27.55 -1.57
C ARG A 288 40.24 26.18 -1.01
N PHE A 289 40.95 25.39 -1.81
CA PHE A 289 41.71 24.26 -1.29
C PHE A 289 42.80 24.84 -0.37
N ARG A 290 42.65 24.60 0.93
CA ARG A 290 43.74 24.79 1.89
C ARG A 290 44.61 23.54 1.79
N GLU A 291 45.77 23.66 1.09
CA GLU A 291 46.82 22.67 1.20
C GLU A 291 47.32 22.66 2.65
N SER A 292 46.95 21.62 3.40
CA SER A 292 47.65 21.33 4.65
C SER A 292 48.92 20.55 4.32
N LYS A 293 50.05 21.22 4.34
CA LYS A 293 51.33 20.54 4.43
C LYS A 293 51.40 19.84 5.77
N SER A 294 51.23 18.53 5.77
CA SER A 294 51.60 17.69 6.88
C SER A 294 52.95 17.07 6.61
N ASP A 295 53.98 17.66 7.22
CA ASP A 295 55.30 17.06 7.34
C ASP A 295 55.17 15.85 8.28
N VAL A 296 55.07 14.65 7.71
CA VAL A 296 55.21 13.41 8.47
C VAL A 296 56.64 12.96 8.27
N SER A 297 57.52 13.26 9.24
CA SER A 297 58.88 12.70 9.34
C SER A 297 58.77 11.32 9.98
N TRP A 298 59.21 10.30 9.29
CA TRP A 298 59.39 8.93 9.84
C TRP A 298 60.77 8.83 10.52
N PRO A 299 60.88 8.38 11.76
CA PRO A 299 62.15 8.12 12.36
C PRO A 299 62.80 6.87 11.74
N GLY A 300 64.00 7.04 11.19
CA GLY A 300 64.77 6.01 10.52
C GLY A 300 65.15 4.88 11.46
N GLY A 301 64.79 3.62 11.06
CA GLY A 301 65.32 2.42 11.67
C GLY A 301 66.75 2.17 11.22
N LYS A 302 67.69 2.08 12.17
CA LYS A 302 69.08 1.66 11.96
C LYS A 302 69.11 0.18 11.61
N ALA A 303 69.67 -0.14 10.46
CA ALA A 303 70.11 -1.49 10.13
C ALA A 303 71.33 -1.83 10.98
N GLY A 304 71.25 -2.87 11.80
CA GLY A 304 72.37 -3.47 12.48
C GLY A 304 72.96 -4.59 11.64
N THR A 305 74.22 -4.44 11.28
CA THR A 305 75.10 -5.48 10.75
C THR A 305 75.64 -6.31 11.92
N SER A 306 75.46 -7.62 11.90
CA SER A 306 76.43 -8.66 12.22
C SER A 306 75.82 -10.02 11.89
#